data_afccb1b2232eb2fffe7ea03d8c0b6d6d
#
_entry.id   afccb1b2232eb2fffe7ea03d8c0b6d6d
#
_cell.length_a   1.000
_cell.length_b   1.000
_cell.length_c   1.000
_cell.angle_alpha   90.00
_cell.angle_beta   90.00
_cell.angle_gamma   90.00
#
_symmetry.space_group_name_H-M   'P 1'
#
loop_
_entity.id
_entity.type
_entity.pdbx_description
1 polymer ?
#
loop_
_entity_poly.entity_id
_entity_poly.type
_entity_poly.pdbx_seq_one_letter_code
_entity_poly.pdbx_strand_id
1 'polypeptide(L)'
;GCVWIGQVSAGLSWFQDTAVGEIDESVTQGSVIIINMGVNDLGNAWGYIDLLKEKIPQWMEKGAEVYYMSVNPVENHPYISNEDIADFNNILYNNLPSETGWIETNSYLLESGYSTQDGVHFDAETYQKIFNYTMEVLSGFGRQ
;
A
#
# COMPACT_ATOMS: atom_id res chain seq x y z
N GLY A 1 -6.01 10.36 16.10
CA GLY A 1 -6.82 9.23 15.63
C GLY A 1 -6.42 8.78 14.26
N CYS A 2 -6.98 7.66 13.84
CA CYS A 2 -6.71 7.07 12.54
C CYS A 2 -7.82 7.46 11.56
N VAL A 3 -7.44 7.91 10.35
CA VAL A 3 -8.39 8.22 9.28
C VAL A 3 -8.28 7.12 8.22
N TRP A 4 -9.41 6.55 7.85
CA TRP A 4 -9.48 5.53 6.81
C TRP A 4 -10.01 6.16 5.52
N ILE A 5 -9.27 5.99 4.43
CA ILE A 5 -9.67 6.47 3.09
C ILE A 5 -9.68 5.26 2.17
N GLY A 6 -10.86 4.80 1.78
CA GLY A 6 -10.96 3.59 0.98
C GLY A 6 -12.27 3.53 0.20
N GLN A 7 -12.28 2.69 -0.85
CA GLN A 7 -13.44 2.45 -1.68
C GLN A 7 -13.33 1.07 -2.32
N VAL A 8 -14.44 0.37 -2.45
CA VAL A 8 -14.51 -0.93 -3.13
C VAL A 8 -14.10 -0.75 -4.59
N SER A 9 -13.29 -1.67 -5.09
CA SER A 9 -12.78 -1.67 -6.48
C SER A 9 -12.03 -0.39 -6.87
N ALA A 10 -11.41 0.26 -5.89
CA ALA A 10 -10.63 1.48 -6.12
C ALA A 10 -9.38 1.23 -6.97
N GLY A 11 -9.09 2.12 -7.88
CA GLY A 11 -7.91 2.13 -8.71
C GLY A 11 -7.25 3.50 -8.75
N LEU A 12 -6.35 3.71 -9.71
CA LEU A 12 -5.57 4.93 -9.83
C LEU A 12 -6.45 6.18 -9.98
N SER A 13 -7.51 6.10 -10.79
CA SER A 13 -8.38 7.26 -11.00
C SER A 13 -9.03 7.73 -9.72
N TRP A 14 -9.57 6.79 -8.92
CA TRP A 14 -10.14 7.13 -7.61
C TRP A 14 -9.07 7.69 -6.68
N PHE A 15 -7.90 7.08 -6.67
CA PHE A 15 -6.81 7.53 -5.80
C PHE A 15 -6.42 8.97 -6.15
N GLN A 16 -6.24 9.26 -7.42
CA GLN A 16 -5.86 10.58 -7.91
C GLN A 16 -6.95 11.63 -7.68
N ASP A 17 -8.21 11.27 -7.96
CA ASP A 17 -9.32 12.22 -7.98
C ASP A 17 -9.95 12.43 -6.59
N THR A 18 -9.83 11.47 -5.69
CA THR A 18 -10.50 11.50 -4.39
C THR A 18 -9.52 11.36 -3.22
N ALA A 19 -8.76 10.26 -3.17
CA ALA A 19 -7.93 9.95 -1.99
C ALA A 19 -6.84 11.00 -1.77
N VAL A 20 -6.15 11.43 -2.81
CA VAL A 20 -5.08 12.43 -2.71
C VAL A 20 -5.60 13.73 -2.11
N GLY A 21 -6.78 14.20 -2.53
CA GLY A 21 -7.40 15.39 -1.95
C GLY A 21 -7.69 15.25 -0.46
N GLU A 22 -8.19 14.10 -0.05
CA GLU A 22 -8.47 13.84 1.37
C GLU A 22 -7.19 13.79 2.19
N ILE A 23 -6.12 13.20 1.64
CA ILE A 23 -4.81 13.20 2.30
C ILE A 23 -4.28 14.64 2.42
N ASP A 24 -4.35 15.41 1.35
CA ASP A 24 -3.89 16.81 1.34
C ASP A 24 -4.58 17.64 2.43
N GLU A 25 -5.87 17.41 2.65
CA GLU A 25 -6.64 18.11 3.68
C GLU A 25 -6.31 17.65 5.10
N SER A 26 -5.88 16.39 5.27
CA SER A 26 -5.69 15.77 6.58
C SER A 26 -4.25 15.80 7.07
N VAL A 27 -3.27 15.92 6.17
CA VAL A 27 -1.86 15.77 6.52
C VAL A 27 -1.36 16.94 7.36
N THR A 28 -0.67 16.64 8.46
CA THR A 28 -0.07 17.62 9.38
C THR A 28 1.27 17.09 9.86
N GLN A 29 1.97 17.90 10.66
CA GLN A 29 3.20 17.48 11.32
C GLN A 29 2.96 16.22 12.14
N GLY A 30 3.77 15.20 11.93
CA GLY A 30 3.68 13.91 12.64
C GLY A 30 2.70 12.92 12.04
N SER A 31 2.03 13.26 10.94
CA SER A 31 1.16 12.29 10.24
C SER A 31 1.95 11.09 9.73
N VAL A 32 1.34 9.93 9.78
CA VAL A 32 1.86 8.71 9.14
C VAL A 32 0.87 8.30 8.06
N ILE A 33 1.33 8.27 6.82
CA ILE A 33 0.51 7.92 5.66
C ILE A 33 0.93 6.54 5.20
N ILE A 34 -0.03 5.63 5.11
CA ILE A 34 0.20 4.27 4.57
C ILE A 34 -0.68 4.10 3.35
N ILE A 35 -0.06 3.80 2.21
CA ILE A 35 -0.74 3.62 0.92
C ILE A 35 -0.70 2.14 0.56
N ASN A 36 -1.88 1.58 0.28
CA ASN A 36 -2.01 0.21 -0.23
C ASN A 36 -2.99 0.25 -1.41
N MET A 37 -2.45 0.37 -2.59
CA MET A 37 -3.22 0.48 -3.85
C MET A 37 -2.56 -0.36 -4.93
N GLY A 38 -3.35 -0.78 -5.91
CA GLY A 38 -2.85 -1.40 -7.12
C GLY A 38 -3.44 -2.74 -7.50
N VAL A 39 -4.09 -3.46 -6.56
CA VAL A 39 -4.61 -4.80 -6.88
C VAL A 39 -5.66 -4.79 -7.99
N ASN A 40 -6.39 -3.69 -8.13
CA ASN A 40 -7.45 -3.57 -9.15
C ASN A 40 -6.94 -3.08 -10.51
N ASP A 41 -5.70 -2.59 -10.59
CA ASP A 41 -5.15 -2.04 -11.81
C ASP A 41 -3.62 -2.20 -11.87
N LEU A 42 -3.18 -3.44 -11.82
CA LEU A 42 -1.75 -3.79 -11.81
C LEU A 42 -0.98 -3.25 -13.03
N GLY A 43 -1.67 -2.99 -14.13
CA GLY A 43 -1.06 -2.37 -15.31
C GLY A 43 -0.69 -0.89 -15.14
N ASN A 44 -1.11 -0.24 -14.06
CA ASN A 44 -0.93 1.20 -13.86
C ASN A 44 0.20 1.56 -12.90
N ALA A 45 1.18 0.67 -12.71
CA ALA A 45 2.30 0.92 -11.78
C ALA A 45 2.96 2.28 -12.00
N TRP A 46 3.24 2.62 -13.25
CA TRP A 46 3.90 3.88 -13.59
C TRP A 46 3.00 5.10 -13.36
N GLY A 47 1.69 4.93 -13.49
CA GLY A 47 0.74 5.99 -13.14
C GLY A 47 0.78 6.32 -11.65
N TYR A 48 0.83 5.31 -10.78
CA TYR A 48 1.00 5.51 -9.34
C TYR A 48 2.34 6.18 -9.04
N ILE A 49 3.41 5.73 -9.69
CA ILE A 49 4.75 6.28 -9.48
C ILE A 49 4.78 7.76 -9.84
N ASP A 50 4.27 8.13 -11.02
CA ASP A 50 4.29 9.51 -11.48
C ASP A 50 3.52 10.42 -10.51
N LEU A 51 2.36 9.99 -10.06
CA LEU A 51 1.57 10.74 -9.09
C LEU A 51 2.29 10.87 -7.74
N LEU A 52 2.84 9.77 -7.24
CA LEU A 52 3.47 9.76 -5.92
C LEU A 52 4.83 10.45 -5.90
N LYS A 53 5.56 10.48 -7.01
CA LYS A 53 6.79 11.29 -7.11
C LYS A 53 6.53 12.76 -6.86
N GLU A 54 5.32 13.22 -7.20
CA GLU A 54 4.89 14.60 -6.93
C GLU A 54 4.37 14.75 -5.51
N LYS A 55 3.53 13.84 -5.06
CA LYS A 55 2.79 14.01 -3.80
C LYS A 55 3.61 13.66 -2.56
N ILE A 56 4.41 12.60 -2.59
CA ILE A 56 5.17 12.18 -1.42
C ILE A 56 6.08 13.28 -0.88
N PRO A 57 6.90 13.96 -1.72
CA PRO A 57 7.71 15.05 -1.20
C PRO A 57 6.87 16.18 -0.58
N GLN A 58 5.70 16.49 -1.13
CA GLN A 58 4.81 17.52 -0.59
C GLN A 58 4.30 17.14 0.80
N TRP A 59 3.89 15.88 0.99
CA TRP A 59 3.41 15.41 2.29
C TRP A 59 4.53 15.37 3.32
N MET A 60 5.72 14.94 2.90
CA MET A 60 6.89 14.91 3.80
C MET A 60 7.31 16.32 4.21
N GLU A 61 7.19 17.29 3.33
CA GLU A 61 7.48 18.69 3.65
C GLU A 61 6.53 19.23 4.74
N LYS A 62 5.30 18.72 4.77
CA LYS A 62 4.34 19.05 5.84
C LYS A 62 4.60 18.32 7.15
N GLY A 63 5.60 17.45 7.19
CA GLY A 63 6.00 16.73 8.39
C GLY A 63 5.49 15.30 8.50
N ALA A 64 4.97 14.74 7.42
CA ALA A 64 4.49 13.35 7.41
C ALA A 64 5.61 12.35 7.12
N GLU A 65 5.44 11.14 7.66
CA GLU A 65 6.14 9.95 7.17
C GLU A 65 5.22 9.26 6.19
N VAL A 66 5.77 8.77 5.06
CA VAL A 66 4.98 8.09 4.03
C VAL A 66 5.51 6.68 3.80
N TYR A 67 4.62 5.72 3.82
CA TYR A 67 4.92 4.31 3.57
C TYR A 67 4.03 3.79 2.45
N TYR A 68 4.59 2.93 1.62
CA TYR A 68 3.80 2.14 0.68
C TYR A 68 3.79 0.68 1.14
N MET A 69 2.59 0.13 1.31
CA MET A 69 2.40 -1.28 1.63
C MET A 69 2.32 -2.06 0.33
N SER A 70 3.15 -3.08 0.16
CA SER A 70 3.10 -3.93 -1.03
C SER A 70 1.69 -4.50 -1.24
N VAL A 71 1.30 -4.68 -2.49
CA VAL A 71 0.03 -5.34 -2.80
C VAL A 71 0.12 -6.78 -2.30
N ASN A 72 -0.89 -7.19 -1.54
CA ASN A 72 -0.92 -8.49 -0.89
C ASN A 72 -1.25 -9.59 -1.90
N PRO A 73 -0.84 -10.84 -1.64
CA PRO A 73 -1.12 -11.93 -2.56
C PRO A 73 -2.60 -12.27 -2.63
N VAL A 74 -3.01 -12.86 -3.75
CA VAL A 74 -4.36 -13.39 -3.94
C VAL A 74 -4.34 -14.91 -3.83
N GLU A 75 -5.53 -15.51 -3.72
CA GLU A 75 -5.69 -16.97 -3.62
C GLU A 75 -6.65 -17.43 -4.72
N ASN A 76 -6.13 -18.16 -5.70
CA ASN A 76 -6.92 -18.75 -6.79
C ASN A 76 -7.84 -17.76 -7.51
N HIS A 77 -7.39 -16.53 -7.69
CA HIS A 77 -8.19 -15.51 -8.37
C HIS A 77 -8.19 -15.76 -9.88
N PRO A 78 -9.36 -15.65 -10.56
CA PRO A 78 -9.44 -15.98 -11.99
C PRO A 78 -8.72 -14.99 -12.91
N TYR A 79 -8.53 -13.74 -12.49
CA TYR A 79 -7.99 -12.68 -13.35
C TYR A 79 -6.72 -12.02 -12.79
N ILE A 80 -6.36 -12.29 -11.54
CA ILE A 80 -5.21 -11.67 -10.88
C ILE A 80 -4.26 -12.79 -10.45
N SER A 81 -2.98 -12.69 -10.86
CA SER A 81 -1.97 -13.66 -10.47
C SER A 81 -0.98 -13.04 -9.47
N ASN A 82 -0.42 -13.89 -8.61
CA ASN A 82 0.63 -13.44 -7.68
C ASN A 82 1.91 -13.04 -8.42
N GLU A 83 2.15 -13.56 -9.63
CA GLU A 83 3.26 -13.14 -10.47
C GLU A 83 3.09 -11.69 -10.92
N ASP A 84 1.91 -11.31 -11.39
CA ASP A 84 1.63 -9.93 -11.79
C ASP A 84 1.70 -8.97 -10.61
N ILE A 85 1.25 -9.41 -9.42
CA ILE A 85 1.37 -8.65 -8.19
C ILE A 85 2.85 -8.43 -7.84
N ALA A 86 3.67 -9.46 -7.94
CA ALA A 86 5.10 -9.36 -7.65
C ALA A 86 5.78 -8.38 -8.60
N ASP A 87 5.44 -8.40 -9.89
CA ASP A 87 5.97 -7.46 -10.88
C ASP A 87 5.58 -6.02 -10.54
N PHE A 88 4.31 -5.78 -10.20
CA PHE A 88 3.82 -4.47 -9.78
C PHE A 88 4.59 -3.96 -8.56
N ASN A 89 4.69 -4.79 -7.52
CA ASN A 89 5.39 -4.43 -6.30
C ASN A 89 6.87 -4.08 -6.57
N ASN A 90 7.51 -4.84 -7.45
CA ASN A 90 8.91 -4.63 -7.80
C ASN A 90 9.12 -3.29 -8.52
N ILE A 91 8.23 -2.95 -9.44
CA ILE A 91 8.29 -1.66 -10.15
C ILE A 91 8.14 -0.51 -9.15
N LEU A 92 7.19 -0.59 -8.24
CA LEU A 92 7.00 0.45 -7.22
C LEU A 92 8.20 0.55 -6.29
N TYR A 93 8.67 -0.58 -5.78
CA TYR A 93 9.80 -0.59 -4.84
C TYR A 93 11.03 0.09 -5.43
N ASN A 94 11.30 -0.15 -6.72
CA ASN A 94 12.49 0.37 -7.38
C ASN A 94 12.36 1.81 -7.86
N ASN A 95 11.14 2.38 -7.92
CA ASN A 95 10.92 3.66 -8.59
C ASN A 95 10.20 4.72 -7.76
N LEU A 96 9.68 4.40 -6.58
CA LEU A 96 9.14 5.42 -5.68
C LEU A 96 10.27 6.28 -5.09
N PRO A 97 9.98 7.50 -4.62
CA PRO A 97 11.01 8.30 -3.94
C PRO A 97 11.73 7.51 -2.86
N SER A 98 13.05 7.68 -2.76
CA SER A 98 13.88 6.88 -1.85
C SER A 98 13.52 7.06 -0.37
N GLU A 99 12.91 8.18 -0.02
CA GLU A 99 12.47 8.47 1.35
C GLU A 99 11.19 7.72 1.73
N THR A 100 10.51 7.10 0.76
CA THR A 100 9.29 6.33 1.01
C THR A 100 9.62 5.08 1.79
N GLY A 101 8.96 4.86 2.92
CA GLY A 101 9.05 3.60 3.65
C GLY A 101 8.32 2.49 2.89
N TRP A 102 8.79 1.27 3.06
CA TRP A 102 8.19 0.12 2.38
C TRP A 102 7.75 -0.92 3.42
N ILE A 103 6.49 -1.35 3.34
CA ILE A 103 5.94 -2.39 4.22
C ILE A 103 5.69 -3.63 3.38
N GLU A 104 6.55 -4.65 3.55
CA GLU A 104 6.57 -5.83 2.68
C GLU A 104 5.60 -6.90 3.19
N THR A 105 4.30 -6.59 3.17
CA THR A 105 3.26 -7.53 3.61
C THR A 105 3.09 -8.70 2.66
N ASN A 106 3.33 -8.50 1.36
CA ASN A 106 3.21 -9.58 0.38
C ASN A 106 4.11 -10.76 0.73
N SER A 107 5.42 -10.51 0.88
CA SER A 107 6.39 -11.55 1.21
C SER A 107 6.12 -12.15 2.58
N TYR A 108 5.72 -11.32 3.55
CA TYR A 108 5.37 -11.77 4.87
C TYR A 108 4.24 -12.80 4.84
N LEU A 109 3.18 -12.51 4.07
CA LEU A 109 2.04 -13.44 3.97
C LEU A 109 2.39 -14.71 3.20
N LEU A 110 3.20 -14.61 2.15
CA LEU A 110 3.64 -15.79 1.40
C LEU A 110 4.47 -16.75 2.29
N GLU A 111 5.26 -16.21 3.21
CA GLU A 111 6.06 -17.01 4.13
C GLU A 111 5.26 -17.54 5.30
N SER A 112 4.40 -16.72 5.91
CA SER A 112 3.68 -17.08 7.14
C SER A 112 2.33 -17.75 6.89
N GLY A 113 1.82 -17.70 5.66
CA GLY A 113 0.51 -18.21 5.29
C GLY A 113 -0.60 -17.19 5.41
N TYR A 114 -1.63 -17.35 4.61
CA TYR A 114 -2.80 -16.47 4.57
C TYR A 114 -4.00 -17.24 4.06
N SER A 115 -5.20 -16.71 4.32
CA SER A 115 -6.46 -17.26 3.80
C SER A 115 -7.36 -16.13 3.32
N THR A 116 -8.08 -16.39 2.24
CA THR A 116 -9.02 -15.43 1.67
C THR A 116 -10.44 -15.99 1.71
N GLN A 117 -11.44 -15.10 1.67
CA GLN A 117 -12.85 -15.48 1.58
C GLN A 117 -13.30 -15.61 0.13
N ASP A 118 -12.70 -14.82 -0.78
CA ASP A 118 -13.11 -14.72 -2.19
C ASP A 118 -11.91 -14.62 -3.15
N GLY A 119 -10.73 -14.95 -2.71
CA GLY A 119 -9.50 -14.83 -3.49
C GLY A 119 -8.76 -13.51 -3.32
N VAL A 120 -9.41 -12.48 -2.79
CA VAL A 120 -8.83 -11.14 -2.59
C VAL A 120 -8.96 -10.66 -1.16
N HIS A 121 -10.16 -10.80 -0.57
CA HIS A 121 -10.42 -10.35 0.80
C HIS A 121 -10.00 -11.42 1.80
N PHE A 122 -9.15 -11.03 2.75
CA PHE A 122 -8.59 -11.95 3.74
C PHE A 122 -9.56 -12.23 4.87
N ASP A 123 -9.37 -13.35 5.55
CA ASP A 123 -10.07 -13.64 6.79
C ASP A 123 -9.55 -12.76 7.94
N ALA A 124 -10.27 -12.77 9.07
CA ALA A 124 -9.94 -11.92 10.20
C ALA A 124 -8.54 -12.21 10.77
N GLU A 125 -8.12 -13.46 10.79
CA GLU A 125 -6.80 -13.86 11.27
C GLU A 125 -5.69 -13.29 10.40
N THR A 126 -5.87 -13.34 9.08
CA THR A 126 -4.90 -12.80 8.12
C THR A 126 -4.81 -11.28 8.23
N TYR A 127 -5.94 -10.57 8.36
CA TYR A 127 -5.93 -9.13 8.59
C TYR A 127 -5.21 -8.76 9.88
N GLN A 128 -5.36 -9.56 10.93
CA GLN A 128 -4.64 -9.34 12.19
C GLN A 128 -3.12 -9.49 12.00
N LYS A 129 -2.69 -10.47 11.22
CA LYS A 129 -1.28 -10.65 10.88
C LYS A 129 -0.73 -9.42 10.14
N ILE A 130 -1.47 -8.91 9.16
CA ILE A 130 -1.06 -7.71 8.41
C ILE A 130 -0.92 -6.52 9.35
N PHE A 131 -1.89 -6.32 10.22
CA PHE A 131 -1.86 -5.23 11.21
C PHE A 131 -0.64 -5.35 12.12
N ASN A 132 -0.40 -6.52 12.68
CA ASN A 132 0.73 -6.74 13.59
C ASN A 132 2.07 -6.48 12.90
N TYR A 133 2.23 -7.00 11.68
CA TYR A 133 3.45 -6.78 10.90
C TYR A 133 3.64 -5.29 10.59
N THR A 134 2.58 -4.60 10.20
CA THR A 134 2.61 -3.17 9.91
C THR A 134 3.08 -2.39 11.14
N MET A 135 2.55 -2.70 12.32
CA MET A 135 2.95 -2.02 13.55
C MET A 135 4.41 -2.28 13.89
N GLU A 136 4.93 -3.47 13.63
CA GLU A 136 6.35 -3.77 13.83
C GLU A 136 7.23 -2.90 12.92
N VAL A 137 6.87 -2.79 11.65
CA VAL A 137 7.61 -1.94 10.70
C VAL A 137 7.58 -0.48 11.15
N LEU A 138 6.42 0.03 11.52
CA LEU A 138 6.26 1.42 11.96
C LEU A 138 7.05 1.71 13.24
N SER A 139 7.23 0.73 14.11
CA SER A 139 8.04 0.88 15.32
C SER A 139 9.54 0.94 15.05
N GLY A 140 9.95 0.73 13.80
CA GLY A 140 11.36 0.74 13.41
C GLY A 140 12.00 -0.63 13.31
N PHE A 141 11.30 -1.69 13.72
CA PHE A 141 11.86 -3.04 13.71
C PHE A 141 12.20 -3.52 12.30
N GLY A 142 11.35 -3.22 11.33
CA GLY A 142 11.53 -3.65 9.94
C GLY A 142 12.06 -2.58 8.99
N ARG A 143 12.54 -1.43 9.51
CA ARG A 143 12.96 -0.29 8.68
C ARG A 143 14.41 -0.37 8.16
N GLN A 144 15.14 -1.35 8.56
CA GLN A 144 16.57 -1.44 8.27
C GLN A 144 16.87 -2.04 6.92
#